data_e8c06ba85f38d633b660d685073b52c6
#
_entry.id   e8c06ba85f38d633b660d685073b52c6
#
_cell.length_a   1.000
_cell.length_b   1.000
_cell.length_c   1.000
_cell.angle_alpha   90.00
_cell.angle_beta   90.00
_cell.angle_gamma   90.00
#
_symmetry.space_group_name_H-M   'P 1'
#
loop_
_entity.id
_entity.type
_entity.pdbx_description
1 polymer ?
#
loop_
_entity_poly.entity_id
_entity_poly.type
_entity_poly.pdbx_seq_one_letter_code
_entity_poly.pdbx_strand_id
1 'polypeptide(L)'
;NTTSPSCAGYSDASINLVVAGTTGQVTYSWSGPGGFTSSNQNINLIASGLYYIDITDDAGCFISDTLEIQDPPSYTVVPTVDSVSCIGSNDGSISIVVTPNTANLTYNWLGPNGFSSTNQNINFLYEGTYDLIITDASGCIYDYQIILPPANPFNVSFNIDSISCYNEN
;
A
#
# COMPACT_ATOMS: atom_id res chain seq x y z
N ASN A 1 3.12 21.94 -18.09
CA ASN A 1 3.86 20.74 -17.66
C ASN A 1 3.41 20.34 -16.27
N THR A 2 3.17 19.06 -16.05
CA THR A 2 2.78 18.50 -14.76
C THR A 2 3.77 17.45 -14.29
N THR A 3 3.93 17.28 -12.98
CA THR A 3 4.58 16.12 -12.38
C THR A 3 3.56 15.40 -11.51
N SER A 4 3.54 14.07 -11.53
CA SER A 4 2.76 13.28 -10.58
C SER A 4 3.44 13.23 -9.21
N PRO A 5 2.73 12.84 -8.14
CA PRO A 5 3.35 12.53 -6.86
C PRO A 5 4.44 11.48 -6.99
N SER A 6 5.45 11.54 -6.13
CA SER A 6 6.55 10.55 -6.15
C SER A 6 6.08 9.17 -5.73
N CYS A 7 5.14 9.10 -4.79
CA CYS A 7 4.52 7.87 -4.30
C CYS A 7 3.01 8.04 -4.15
N ALA A 8 2.28 6.94 -4.19
CA ALA A 8 0.83 6.93 -4.00
C ALA A 8 0.45 7.60 -2.67
N GLY A 9 -0.50 8.55 -2.75
CA GLY A 9 -0.98 9.32 -1.61
C GLY A 9 -0.06 10.46 -1.16
N TYR A 10 1.08 10.71 -1.83
CA TYR A 10 1.93 11.85 -1.51
C TYR A 10 1.39 13.14 -2.13
N SER A 11 1.81 14.27 -1.56
CA SER A 11 1.39 15.61 -1.99
C SER A 11 2.62 16.43 -2.41
N ASP A 12 3.42 15.89 -3.34
CA ASP A 12 4.65 16.50 -3.85
C ASP A 12 4.61 16.73 -5.38
N ALA A 13 3.43 16.61 -5.98
CA ALA A 13 3.20 16.93 -7.38
C ALA A 13 3.26 18.43 -7.66
N SER A 14 3.37 18.80 -8.92
CA SER A 14 3.37 20.19 -9.37
C SER A 14 2.67 20.40 -10.69
N ILE A 15 2.14 21.61 -10.90
CA ILE A 15 1.64 22.12 -12.18
C ILE A 15 2.40 23.40 -12.52
N ASN A 16 3.10 23.39 -13.65
CA ASN A 16 3.77 24.55 -14.21
C ASN A 16 2.99 25.05 -15.43
N LEU A 17 2.38 26.21 -15.30
CA LEU A 17 1.52 26.82 -16.29
C LEU A 17 2.28 27.80 -17.14
N VAL A 18 2.12 27.70 -18.47
CA VAL A 18 2.63 28.66 -19.43
C VAL A 18 1.42 29.35 -20.08
N VAL A 19 1.35 30.66 -19.94
CA VAL A 19 0.27 31.49 -20.51
C VAL A 19 0.86 32.42 -21.55
N ALA A 20 0.21 32.53 -22.71
CA ALA A 20 0.64 33.38 -23.81
C ALA A 20 -0.57 34.12 -24.42
N GLY A 21 -0.30 35.25 -25.09
CA GLY A 21 -1.34 36.01 -25.77
C GLY A 21 -2.20 36.87 -24.84
N THR A 22 -1.70 37.17 -23.64
CA THR A 22 -2.39 38.00 -22.63
C THR A 22 -2.03 39.49 -22.78
N THR A 23 -2.89 40.36 -22.27
CA THR A 23 -2.68 41.81 -22.23
C THR A 23 -2.58 42.25 -20.79
N GLY A 24 -1.47 42.89 -20.41
CA GLY A 24 -1.26 43.40 -19.06
C GLY A 24 -1.02 42.32 -18.01
N GLN A 25 -1.48 42.54 -16.79
CA GLN A 25 -1.30 41.61 -15.68
C GLN A 25 -2.30 40.44 -15.79
N VAL A 26 -1.86 39.23 -15.39
CA VAL A 26 -2.67 38.03 -15.39
C VAL A 26 -2.94 37.61 -13.96
N THR A 27 -4.18 37.26 -13.68
CA THR A 27 -4.63 36.70 -12.40
C THR A 27 -5.02 35.25 -12.56
N TYR A 28 -4.77 34.46 -11.54
CA TYR A 28 -5.00 33.02 -11.49
C TYR A 28 -5.89 32.67 -10.31
N SER A 29 -6.79 31.73 -10.49
CA SER A 29 -7.62 31.17 -9.42
C SER A 29 -7.68 29.65 -9.57
N TRP A 30 -6.98 28.97 -8.69
CA TRP A 30 -6.98 27.51 -8.64
C TRP A 30 -7.93 27.00 -7.58
N SER A 31 -8.58 25.87 -7.89
CA SER A 31 -9.25 25.03 -6.91
C SER A 31 -8.95 23.55 -7.19
N GLY A 32 -9.02 22.70 -6.15
CA GLY A 32 -8.67 21.31 -6.27
C GLY A 32 -9.04 20.45 -5.07
N PRO A 33 -8.51 19.21 -4.98
CA PRO A 33 -8.83 18.27 -3.93
C PRO A 33 -8.58 18.81 -2.51
N GLY A 34 -9.38 18.33 -1.55
CA GLY A 34 -9.23 18.70 -0.15
C GLY A 34 -9.50 20.18 0.17
N GLY A 35 -10.17 20.90 -0.75
CA GLY A 35 -10.40 22.34 -0.59
C GLY A 35 -9.18 23.20 -0.95
N PHE A 36 -8.24 22.66 -1.73
CA PHE A 36 -7.07 23.40 -2.21
C PHE A 36 -7.50 24.63 -3.02
N THR A 37 -6.86 25.76 -2.75
CA THR A 37 -6.99 27.01 -3.52
C THR A 37 -5.64 27.70 -3.63
N SER A 38 -5.40 28.40 -4.76
CA SER A 38 -4.19 29.20 -4.96
C SER A 38 -4.43 30.30 -5.99
N SER A 39 -3.68 31.40 -5.87
CA SER A 39 -3.63 32.49 -6.86
C SER A 39 -2.26 32.57 -7.59
N ASN A 40 -1.38 31.60 -7.38
CA ASN A 40 -0.09 31.56 -8.06
C ASN A 40 -0.25 31.00 -9.48
N GLN A 41 0.61 31.44 -10.41
CA GLN A 41 0.67 30.87 -11.75
C GLN A 41 1.00 29.37 -11.72
N ASN A 42 2.02 29.00 -10.95
CA ASN A 42 2.46 27.64 -10.75
C ASN A 42 2.07 27.17 -9.34
N ILE A 43 1.68 25.90 -9.24
CA ILE A 43 1.34 25.27 -7.96
C ILE A 43 2.21 24.03 -7.74
N ASN A 44 2.63 23.81 -6.51
CA ASN A 44 3.47 22.69 -6.10
C ASN A 44 3.03 22.14 -4.75
N LEU A 45 3.62 21.03 -4.35
CA LEU A 45 3.25 20.32 -3.12
C LEU A 45 1.76 19.99 -3.08
N ILE A 46 1.25 19.50 -4.22
CA ILE A 46 -0.15 19.17 -4.41
C ILE A 46 -0.32 17.65 -4.51
N ALA A 47 -1.49 17.16 -4.09
CA ALA A 47 -1.89 15.76 -4.19
C ALA A 47 -2.34 15.41 -5.62
N SER A 48 -2.53 14.11 -5.88
CA SER A 48 -3.27 13.63 -7.04
C SER A 48 -4.72 14.11 -7.03
N GLY A 49 -5.33 14.22 -8.22
CA GLY A 49 -6.73 14.58 -8.41
C GLY A 49 -6.97 15.65 -9.45
N LEU A 50 -8.20 16.13 -9.51
CA LEU A 50 -8.65 17.08 -10.51
C LEU A 50 -8.50 18.52 -10.01
N TYR A 51 -7.79 19.34 -10.77
CA TYR A 51 -7.57 20.76 -10.52
C TYR A 51 -8.27 21.60 -11.56
N TYR A 52 -8.88 22.68 -11.12
CA TYR A 52 -9.55 23.69 -11.94
C TYR A 52 -8.75 24.96 -11.88
N ILE A 53 -8.59 25.64 -13.02
CA ILE A 53 -7.93 26.93 -13.13
C ILE A 53 -8.79 27.92 -13.89
N ASP A 54 -8.95 29.09 -13.32
CA ASP A 54 -9.49 30.28 -13.97
C ASP A 54 -8.38 31.30 -14.16
N ILE A 55 -8.26 31.84 -15.37
CA ILE A 55 -7.23 32.80 -15.73
C ILE A 55 -7.93 34.02 -16.33
N THR A 56 -7.57 35.23 -15.85
CA THR A 56 -8.11 36.50 -16.36
C THR A 56 -6.97 37.49 -16.54
N ASP A 57 -6.96 38.23 -17.67
CA ASP A 57 -6.01 39.31 -17.92
C ASP A 57 -6.64 40.71 -17.68
N ASP A 58 -5.82 41.77 -17.74
CA ASP A 58 -6.27 43.13 -17.53
C ASP A 58 -7.26 43.62 -18.61
N ALA A 59 -7.29 42.99 -19.77
CA ALA A 59 -8.29 43.30 -20.82
C ALA A 59 -9.64 42.62 -20.56
N GLY A 60 -9.76 41.79 -19.50
CA GLY A 60 -10.95 41.03 -19.14
C GLY A 60 -11.13 39.75 -19.95
N CYS A 61 -10.09 39.27 -20.68
CA CYS A 61 -10.11 37.98 -21.32
C CYS A 61 -10.04 36.88 -20.27
N PHE A 62 -10.97 35.93 -20.35
CA PHE A 62 -11.14 34.86 -19.37
C PHE A 62 -11.03 33.48 -20.03
N ILE A 63 -10.35 32.56 -19.39
CA ILE A 63 -10.27 31.14 -19.77
C ILE A 63 -10.32 30.26 -18.54
N SER A 64 -11.05 29.16 -18.63
CA SER A 64 -11.06 28.09 -17.61
C SER A 64 -10.55 26.80 -18.21
N ASP A 65 -9.81 26.02 -17.43
CA ASP A 65 -9.32 24.70 -17.82
C ASP A 65 -9.28 23.75 -16.61
N THR A 66 -9.15 22.46 -16.90
CA THR A 66 -9.04 21.41 -15.89
C THR A 66 -7.85 20.50 -16.17
N LEU A 67 -7.13 20.14 -15.12
CA LEU A 67 -5.99 19.24 -15.19
C LEU A 67 -6.14 18.14 -14.16
N GLU A 68 -5.90 16.89 -14.57
CA GLU A 68 -5.88 15.75 -13.67
C GLU A 68 -4.43 15.34 -13.38
N ILE A 69 -4.08 15.28 -12.10
CA ILE A 69 -2.83 14.72 -11.61
C ILE A 69 -3.09 13.27 -11.21
N GLN A 70 -2.47 12.34 -11.94
CA GLN A 70 -2.60 10.91 -11.69
C GLN A 70 -1.77 10.50 -10.48
N ASP A 71 -2.35 9.64 -9.62
CA ASP A 71 -1.60 8.99 -8.54
C ASP A 71 -0.76 7.83 -9.11
N PRO A 72 0.48 7.63 -8.64
CA PRO A 72 1.20 6.40 -8.93
C PRO A 72 0.44 5.16 -8.44
N PRO A 73 0.67 3.99 -9.04
CA PRO A 73 0.00 2.78 -8.61
C PRO A 73 0.36 2.43 -7.15
N SER A 74 -0.64 2.10 -6.34
CA SER A 74 -0.45 1.46 -5.05
C SER A 74 -0.44 -0.06 -5.23
N TYR A 75 0.28 -0.78 -4.35
CA TYR A 75 0.37 -2.24 -4.41
C TYR A 75 -0.57 -2.91 -3.42
N THR A 76 -1.17 -4.00 -3.87
CA THR A 76 -1.96 -4.90 -3.03
C THR A 76 -1.22 -6.22 -2.90
N VAL A 77 -1.10 -6.74 -1.67
CA VAL A 77 -0.48 -8.03 -1.38
C VAL A 77 -1.54 -9.03 -0.95
N VAL A 78 -1.60 -10.16 -1.64
CA VAL A 78 -2.47 -11.29 -1.29
C VAL A 78 -1.57 -12.45 -0.84
N PRO A 79 -1.52 -12.76 0.47
CA PRO A 79 -0.74 -13.87 0.99
C PRO A 79 -1.49 -15.20 0.86
N THR A 80 -0.74 -16.27 0.59
CA THR A 80 -1.14 -17.65 0.82
C THR A 80 -0.20 -18.23 1.88
N VAL A 81 -0.76 -18.77 2.95
CA VAL A 81 -0.01 -19.20 4.13
C VAL A 81 -0.24 -20.70 4.35
N ASP A 82 0.85 -21.47 4.41
CA ASP A 82 0.85 -22.87 4.84
C ASP A 82 1.35 -22.95 6.28
N SER A 83 0.46 -23.35 7.19
CA SER A 83 0.76 -23.46 8.63
C SER A 83 1.83 -24.49 8.91
N VAL A 84 2.51 -24.37 10.07
CA VAL A 84 3.42 -25.40 10.56
C VAL A 84 2.67 -26.71 10.85
N SER A 85 3.33 -27.84 10.61
CA SER A 85 2.73 -29.18 10.81
C SER A 85 2.51 -29.53 12.28
N CYS A 86 3.40 -29.06 13.16
CA CYS A 86 3.35 -29.27 14.61
C CYS A 86 3.80 -28.00 15.34
N ILE A 87 3.38 -27.86 16.61
CA ILE A 87 3.84 -26.78 17.47
C ILE A 87 5.36 -26.82 17.57
N GLY A 88 6.02 -25.69 17.25
CA GLY A 88 7.46 -25.55 17.28
C GLY A 88 8.20 -26.10 16.05
N SER A 89 7.47 -26.58 15.03
CA SER A 89 8.08 -26.91 13.73
C SER A 89 8.42 -25.64 12.95
N ASN A 90 9.38 -25.77 12.02
CA ASN A 90 9.79 -24.71 11.11
C ASN A 90 9.54 -25.07 9.64
N ASP A 91 8.42 -25.69 9.36
CA ASP A 91 8.03 -26.17 8.03
C ASP A 91 6.92 -25.34 7.38
N GLY A 92 6.57 -24.21 7.98
CA GLY A 92 5.60 -23.28 7.41
C GLY A 92 6.13 -22.51 6.21
N SER A 93 5.22 -21.94 5.42
CA SER A 93 5.57 -21.10 4.27
C SER A 93 4.60 -19.92 4.07
N ILE A 94 5.09 -18.85 3.46
CA ILE A 94 4.30 -17.72 3.02
C ILE A 94 4.64 -17.44 1.55
N SER A 95 3.63 -17.48 0.70
CA SER A 95 3.70 -17.06 -0.71
C SER A 95 2.84 -15.83 -0.91
N ILE A 96 3.34 -14.84 -1.66
CA ILE A 96 2.60 -13.60 -1.92
C ILE A 96 2.41 -13.34 -3.40
N VAL A 97 1.23 -12.83 -3.73
CA VAL A 97 0.93 -12.23 -5.03
C VAL A 97 0.83 -10.72 -4.83
N VAL A 98 1.63 -9.97 -5.58
CA VAL A 98 1.64 -8.50 -5.55
C VAL A 98 0.98 -7.96 -6.81
N THR A 99 0.05 -7.04 -6.69
CA THR A 99 -0.67 -6.43 -7.80
C THR A 99 -0.66 -4.90 -7.68
N PRO A 100 -0.33 -4.14 -8.76
CA PRO A 100 0.09 -4.61 -10.07
C PRO A 100 1.45 -5.31 -10.01
N ASN A 101 1.64 -6.33 -10.85
CA ASN A 101 2.92 -7.03 -10.98
C ASN A 101 3.83 -6.19 -11.88
N THR A 102 4.54 -5.24 -11.28
CA THR A 102 5.52 -4.40 -11.97
C THR A 102 6.93 -4.95 -11.77
N ALA A 103 7.81 -4.67 -12.73
CA ALA A 103 9.22 -5.04 -12.60
C ALA A 103 9.91 -4.24 -11.47
N ASN A 104 10.95 -4.82 -10.89
CA ASN A 104 11.85 -4.18 -9.92
C ASN A 104 11.26 -3.89 -8.53
N LEU A 105 10.39 -4.76 -8.03
CA LEU A 105 10.05 -4.78 -6.61
C LEU A 105 11.16 -5.47 -5.82
N THR A 106 11.51 -4.90 -4.69
CA THR A 106 12.39 -5.54 -3.68
C THR A 106 11.60 -5.85 -2.44
N TYR A 107 11.95 -6.94 -1.77
CA TYR A 107 11.27 -7.46 -0.60
C TYR A 107 12.23 -7.48 0.58
N ASN A 108 11.76 -7.14 1.75
CA ASN A 108 12.50 -7.30 2.99
C ASN A 108 11.55 -7.86 4.06
N TRP A 109 11.82 -9.10 4.47
CA TRP A 109 11.06 -9.78 5.48
C TRP A 109 11.82 -9.79 6.81
N LEU A 110 11.07 -9.58 7.88
CA LEU A 110 11.50 -9.80 9.24
C LEU A 110 10.49 -10.70 9.94
N GLY A 111 10.95 -11.55 10.86
CA GLY A 111 10.07 -12.50 11.54
C GLY A 111 10.63 -13.04 12.84
N PRO A 112 9.95 -14.03 13.43
CA PRO A 112 10.35 -14.67 14.68
C PRO A 112 11.76 -15.25 14.63
N ASN A 113 12.40 -15.36 15.79
CA ASN A 113 13.74 -15.95 15.98
C ASN A 113 14.85 -15.31 15.14
N GLY A 114 14.71 -14.02 14.79
CA GLY A 114 15.67 -13.29 13.97
C GLY A 114 15.63 -13.66 12.48
N PHE A 115 14.49 -14.22 12.00
CA PHE A 115 14.31 -14.50 10.59
C PHE A 115 14.39 -13.24 9.75
N SER A 116 15.10 -13.30 8.63
CA SER A 116 15.13 -12.28 7.60
C SER A 116 15.28 -12.89 6.22
N SER A 117 14.67 -12.26 5.20
CA SER A 117 14.76 -12.71 3.80
C SER A 117 14.47 -11.56 2.83
N THR A 118 15.03 -11.66 1.62
CA THR A 118 14.75 -10.74 0.50
C THR A 118 14.01 -11.43 -0.65
N ASN A 119 13.61 -12.68 -0.48
CA ASN A 119 12.82 -13.40 -1.48
C ASN A 119 11.35 -12.95 -1.45
N GLN A 120 10.67 -12.99 -2.59
CA GLN A 120 9.22 -12.73 -2.64
C GLN A 120 8.44 -13.74 -1.79
N ASN A 121 8.75 -15.03 -1.90
CA ASN A 121 8.15 -16.12 -1.14
C ASN A 121 9.16 -16.67 -0.14
N ILE A 122 8.69 -17.04 1.05
CA ILE A 122 9.53 -17.51 2.15
C ILE A 122 9.03 -18.84 2.68
N ASN A 123 9.96 -19.69 3.11
CA ASN A 123 9.70 -21.05 3.60
C ASN A 123 10.59 -21.36 4.81
N PHE A 124 10.40 -22.54 5.40
CA PHE A 124 11.07 -22.97 6.63
C PHE A 124 10.80 -22.02 7.79
N LEU A 125 9.52 -21.67 7.98
CA LEU A 125 9.07 -20.68 8.93
C LEU A 125 8.52 -21.33 10.20
N TYR A 126 8.79 -20.71 11.33
CA TYR A 126 8.07 -20.93 12.58
C TYR A 126 6.75 -20.16 12.59
N GLU A 127 5.81 -20.59 13.43
CA GLU A 127 4.59 -19.82 13.72
C GLU A 127 4.93 -18.42 14.24
N GLY A 128 4.12 -17.42 13.87
CA GLY A 128 4.28 -16.06 14.35
C GLY A 128 3.96 -15.00 13.33
N THR A 129 4.37 -13.77 13.61
CA THR A 129 4.12 -12.61 12.78
C THR A 129 5.35 -12.30 11.92
N TYR A 130 5.12 -12.05 10.65
CA TYR A 130 6.12 -11.67 9.66
C TYR A 130 5.81 -10.29 9.12
N ASP A 131 6.76 -9.39 9.24
CA ASP A 131 6.69 -8.04 8.68
C ASP A 131 7.36 -8.06 7.31
N LEU A 132 6.65 -7.53 6.30
CA LEU A 132 7.12 -7.42 4.93
C LEU A 132 7.18 -5.96 4.54
N ILE A 133 8.34 -5.52 4.09
CA ILE A 133 8.54 -4.23 3.41
C ILE A 133 8.75 -4.52 1.93
N ILE A 134 7.93 -3.89 1.08
CA ILE A 134 8.11 -3.88 -0.37
C ILE A 134 8.58 -2.48 -0.76
N THR A 135 9.63 -2.40 -1.57
CA THR A 135 10.10 -1.14 -2.13
C THR A 135 10.07 -1.24 -3.65
N ASP A 136 9.48 -0.26 -4.31
CA ASP A 136 9.44 -0.19 -5.78
C ASP A 136 10.67 0.53 -6.36
N ALA A 137 10.75 0.60 -7.69
CA ALA A 137 11.84 1.26 -8.40
C ALA A 137 11.94 2.77 -8.16
N SER A 138 10.86 3.41 -7.71
CA SER A 138 10.81 4.84 -7.35
C SER A 138 11.24 5.09 -5.92
N GLY A 139 11.45 4.04 -5.13
CA GLY A 139 11.79 4.10 -3.71
C GLY A 139 10.58 4.20 -2.78
N CYS A 140 9.36 4.00 -3.30
CA CYS A 140 8.15 3.97 -2.48
C CYS A 140 8.10 2.70 -1.64
N ILE A 141 7.74 2.85 -0.37
CA ILE A 141 7.74 1.80 0.64
C ILE A 141 6.30 1.43 1.00
N TYR A 142 6.03 0.12 1.04
CA TYR A 142 4.74 -0.46 1.40
C TYR A 142 4.95 -1.52 2.47
N ASP A 143 4.29 -1.33 3.63
CA ASP A 143 4.42 -2.20 4.80
C ASP A 143 3.23 -3.13 4.93
N TYR A 144 3.51 -4.41 5.18
CA TYR A 144 2.50 -5.45 5.40
C TYR A 144 2.88 -6.32 6.58
N GLN A 145 1.87 -6.81 7.29
CA GLN A 145 2.06 -7.76 8.36
C GLN A 145 1.23 -9.02 8.07
N ILE A 146 1.88 -10.19 8.11
CA ILE A 146 1.27 -11.49 7.79
C ILE A 146 1.48 -12.42 8.98
N ILE A 147 0.41 -13.08 9.41
CA ILE A 147 0.45 -14.03 10.53
C ILE A 147 0.52 -15.44 9.96
N LEU A 148 1.54 -16.18 10.35
CA LEU A 148 1.64 -17.64 10.15
C LEU A 148 1.04 -18.31 11.40
N PRO A 149 -0.13 -18.94 11.28
CA PRO A 149 -0.81 -19.49 12.45
C PRO A 149 -0.07 -20.72 13.00
N PRO A 150 -0.26 -21.03 14.30
CA PRO A 150 0.25 -22.28 14.88
C PRO A 150 -0.44 -23.51 14.28
N ALA A 151 0.19 -24.66 14.45
CA ALA A 151 -0.44 -25.94 14.12
C ALA A 151 -1.74 -26.14 14.92
N ASN A 152 -2.72 -26.80 14.30
CA ASN A 152 -3.93 -27.18 15.00
C ASN A 152 -3.59 -28.18 16.11
N PRO A 153 -4.03 -27.95 17.37
CA PRO A 153 -3.78 -28.87 18.46
C PRO A 153 -4.54 -30.19 18.27
N PHE A 154 -3.91 -31.30 18.67
CA PHE A 154 -4.62 -32.56 18.75
C PHE A 154 -5.70 -32.51 19.83
N ASN A 155 -6.92 -32.87 19.46
CA ASN A 155 -7.99 -33.11 20.42
C ASN A 155 -8.06 -34.60 20.75
N VAL A 156 -7.75 -34.97 21.99
CA VAL A 156 -7.89 -36.33 22.47
C VAL A 156 -9.11 -36.40 23.39
N SER A 157 -10.12 -37.16 23.01
CA SER A 157 -11.26 -37.48 23.87
C SER A 157 -11.17 -38.93 24.33
N PHE A 158 -11.29 -39.17 25.63
CA PHE A 158 -11.37 -40.50 26.20
C PHE A 158 -12.82 -40.79 26.57
N ASN A 159 -13.37 -41.89 26.03
CA ASN A 159 -14.58 -42.47 26.59
C ASN A 159 -14.16 -43.47 27.69
N ILE A 160 -14.48 -43.17 28.92
CA ILE A 160 -14.31 -44.10 30.03
C ILE A 160 -15.63 -44.79 30.27
N ASP A 161 -15.77 -46.02 29.80
CA ASP A 161 -16.88 -46.87 30.26
C ASP A 161 -16.63 -47.23 31.73
N SER A 162 -17.49 -46.80 32.62
CA SER A 162 -17.41 -47.23 34.02
C SER A 162 -17.71 -48.72 34.10
N ILE A 163 -16.76 -49.47 34.69
CA ILE A 163 -16.98 -50.86 35.02
C ILE A 163 -18.11 -50.90 36.06
N SER A 164 -19.29 -51.36 35.64
CA SER A 164 -20.28 -51.74 36.59
C SER A 164 -19.74 -52.93 37.42
N CYS A 165 -19.54 -52.74 38.69
CA CYS A 165 -19.18 -53.84 39.57
C CYS A 165 -20.26 -54.92 39.45
N TYR A 166 -19.83 -56.08 38.97
CA TYR A 166 -20.62 -57.28 39.11
C TYR A 166 -20.50 -57.74 40.52
N ASN A 167 -21.47 -57.41 41.32
CA ASN A 167 -21.94 -58.20 42.46
C ASN A 167 -23.12 -57.50 43.09
N GLU A 168 -24.27 -58.18 43.07
CA GLU A 168 -25.02 -58.35 44.31
C GLU A 168 -26.00 -59.48 44.10
N ASN A 169 -25.85 -60.52 44.91
CA ASN A 169 -26.90 -61.50 45.23
C ASN A 169 -28.07 -60.80 45.93
#